data_c2112f5d435bc59043bd76bb89d145d6
#
_entry.id   c2112f5d435bc59043bd76bb89d145d6
#
_cell.length_a   1.000
_cell.length_b   1.000
_cell.length_c   1.000
_cell.angle_alpha   90.00
_cell.angle_beta   90.00
_cell.angle_gamma   90.00
#
_symmetry.space_group_name_H-M   'P 1'
#
loop_
_entity.id
_entity.type
_entity.pdbx_description
1 polymer ?
#
loop_
_entity_poly.entity_id
_entity_poly.type
_entity_poly.pdbx_seq_one_letter_code
_entity_poly.pdbx_strand_id
1 'polypeptide(L)'
;MAYATNADVSARLGTFTLDGTTQPTTTEVDALLGEKSGQLDAVMSSLGVTTPVTAPASFTDYLRGLEAAGATADTLAIMFPDASGPGSIDETIAYWLGMWTGGLEMLKDGSAIPSGVTLSTAGLPSSYLTNNPDAELDLGDIAEPAIKKGAVY
;
A
#
# COMPACT_ATOMS: atom_id res chain seq x y z
N MET A 1 -6.28 9.49 -4.72
CA MET A 1 -6.57 10.43 -3.60
C MET A 1 -5.53 10.16 -2.54
N ALA A 2 -4.80 11.18 -2.05
CA ALA A 2 -3.73 10.95 -1.07
C ALA A 2 -4.32 10.51 0.28
N TYR A 3 -3.72 9.51 0.91
CA TYR A 3 -4.05 9.09 2.28
C TYR A 3 -3.41 10.01 3.32
N ALA A 4 -2.19 10.52 3.04
CA ALA A 4 -1.43 11.43 3.87
C ALA A 4 -1.51 12.88 3.39
N THR A 5 -1.03 13.80 4.23
CA THR A 5 -1.00 15.23 3.99
C THR A 5 0.40 15.81 4.21
N ASN A 6 0.65 17.04 3.74
CA ASN A 6 1.88 17.78 4.05
C ASN A 6 2.16 17.87 5.56
N ALA A 7 1.12 17.94 6.38
CA ALA A 7 1.29 17.95 7.84
C ALA A 7 1.87 16.64 8.36
N ASP A 8 1.53 15.51 7.74
CA ASP A 8 2.06 14.19 8.12
C ASP A 8 3.54 14.06 7.76
N VAL A 9 3.96 14.64 6.63
CA VAL A 9 5.38 14.71 6.22
C VAL A 9 6.12 15.67 7.15
N SER A 10 5.61 16.89 7.36
CA SER A 10 6.23 17.89 8.23
C SER A 10 6.46 17.38 9.65
N ALA A 11 5.51 16.60 10.19
CA ALA A 11 5.66 15.99 11.52
C ALA A 11 6.84 15.01 11.61
N ARG A 12 7.29 14.43 10.49
CA ARG A 12 8.42 13.50 10.40
C ARG A 12 9.75 14.18 10.10
N LEU A 13 9.71 15.39 9.55
CA LEU A 13 10.92 16.18 9.25
C LEU A 13 11.57 16.79 10.50
N GLY A 14 10.90 16.73 11.65
CA GLY A 14 11.42 17.24 12.92
C GLY A 14 11.55 18.75 12.92
N THR A 15 12.78 19.27 12.86
CA THR A 15 13.08 20.71 12.88
C THR A 15 13.00 21.38 11.51
N PHE A 16 12.89 20.61 10.43
CA PHE A 16 12.78 21.16 9.08
C PHE A 16 11.34 21.60 8.82
N THR A 17 11.18 22.79 8.27
CA THR A 17 9.88 23.34 7.90
C THR A 17 9.70 23.30 6.40
N LEU A 18 8.49 22.98 5.97
CA LEU A 18 8.07 23.07 4.58
C LEU A 18 7.20 24.31 4.39
N ASP A 19 7.53 25.11 3.41
CA ASP A 19 6.71 26.27 3.01
C ASP A 19 6.73 26.45 1.49
N GLY A 20 6.19 27.55 0.99
CA GLY A 20 6.16 27.86 -0.44
C GLY A 20 7.51 28.29 -1.02
N THR A 21 8.56 28.43 -0.20
CA THR A 21 9.89 28.93 -0.59
C THR A 21 11.01 27.91 -0.34
N THR A 22 10.73 26.84 0.42
CA THR A 22 11.69 25.75 0.66
C THR A 22 11.86 24.89 -0.60
N GLN A 23 12.92 24.08 -0.62
CA GLN A 23 13.13 23.06 -1.62
C GLN A 23 13.19 21.68 -0.92
N PRO A 24 12.20 20.79 -1.13
CA PRO A 24 11.01 21.01 -1.97
C PRO A 24 9.98 21.95 -1.34
N THR A 25 9.21 22.60 -2.18
CA THR A 25 8.04 23.39 -1.77
C THR A 25 6.89 22.49 -1.30
N THR A 26 5.92 23.04 -0.56
CA THR A 26 4.70 22.30 -0.18
C THR A 26 3.97 21.71 -1.39
N THR A 27 3.95 22.39 -2.55
CA THR A 27 3.33 21.88 -3.77
C THR A 27 4.08 20.69 -4.34
N GLU A 28 5.41 20.68 -4.26
CA GLU A 28 6.21 19.53 -4.70
C GLU A 28 6.03 18.34 -3.76
N VAL A 29 5.90 18.56 -2.46
CA VAL A 29 5.58 17.52 -1.50
C VAL A 29 4.18 16.94 -1.73
N ASP A 30 3.19 17.76 -2.10
CA ASP A 30 1.86 17.28 -2.52
C ASP A 30 1.96 16.37 -3.76
N ALA A 31 2.85 16.70 -4.70
CA ALA A 31 3.09 15.84 -5.86
C ALA A 31 3.72 14.50 -5.48
N LEU A 32 4.73 14.50 -4.58
CA LEU A 32 5.32 13.28 -4.03
C LEU A 32 4.29 12.39 -3.31
N LEU A 33 3.42 12.99 -2.49
CA LEU A 33 2.31 12.29 -1.84
C LEU A 33 1.37 11.67 -2.89
N GLY A 34 0.99 12.42 -3.92
CA GLY A 34 0.16 11.90 -5.01
C GLY A 34 0.79 10.72 -5.75
N GLU A 35 2.11 10.75 -5.96
CA GLU A 35 2.85 9.63 -6.57
C GLU A 35 2.83 8.38 -5.66
N LYS A 36 3.15 8.54 -4.36
CA LYS A 36 3.12 7.42 -3.42
C LYS A 36 1.72 6.84 -3.25
N SER A 37 0.69 7.68 -3.20
CA SER A 37 -0.71 7.25 -3.20
C SER A 37 -1.05 6.43 -4.44
N GLY A 38 -0.63 6.88 -5.62
CA GLY A 38 -0.82 6.13 -6.87
C GLY A 38 -0.15 4.75 -6.85
N GLN A 39 1.05 4.65 -6.27
CA GLN A 39 1.76 3.37 -6.09
C GLN A 39 1.01 2.44 -5.13
N LEU A 40 0.51 2.96 -4.00
CA LEU A 40 -0.31 2.20 -3.06
C LEU A 40 -1.59 1.70 -3.72
N ASP A 41 -2.33 2.59 -4.38
CA ASP A 41 -3.57 2.25 -5.07
C ASP A 41 -3.36 1.20 -6.17
N ALA A 42 -2.23 1.27 -6.89
CA ALA A 42 -1.88 0.26 -7.89
C ALA A 42 -1.63 -1.12 -7.26
N VAL A 43 -0.88 -1.19 -6.15
CA VAL A 43 -0.66 -2.45 -5.41
C VAL A 43 -1.98 -2.99 -4.89
N MET A 44 -2.79 -2.16 -4.23
CA MET A 44 -4.09 -2.56 -3.67
C MET A 44 -5.04 -3.05 -4.75
N SER A 45 -5.12 -2.35 -5.88
CA SER A 45 -5.95 -2.75 -7.02
C SER A 45 -5.51 -4.08 -7.63
N SER A 46 -4.19 -4.35 -7.68
CA SER A 46 -3.66 -5.64 -8.17
C SER A 46 -4.06 -6.83 -7.29
N LEU A 47 -4.35 -6.56 -6.02
CA LEU A 47 -4.85 -7.54 -5.04
C LEU A 47 -6.38 -7.59 -4.98
N GLY A 48 -7.05 -6.87 -5.88
CA GLY A 48 -8.51 -6.83 -5.93
C GLY A 48 -9.14 -5.94 -4.86
N VAL A 49 -8.37 -5.13 -4.14
CA VAL A 49 -8.90 -4.18 -3.16
C VAL A 49 -9.46 -2.94 -3.86
N THR A 50 -10.66 -2.51 -3.46
CA THR A 50 -11.26 -1.28 -3.96
C THR A 50 -10.48 -0.06 -3.46
N THR A 51 -10.05 0.81 -4.37
CA THR A 51 -9.30 2.04 -4.05
C THR A 51 -10.09 3.30 -4.42
N PRO A 52 -9.92 4.41 -3.70
CA PRO A 52 -9.14 4.51 -2.48
C PRO A 52 -9.77 3.74 -1.31
N VAL A 53 -8.92 3.18 -0.43
CA VAL A 53 -9.38 2.46 0.75
C VAL A 53 -9.91 3.44 1.78
N THR A 54 -11.13 3.22 2.26
CA THR A 54 -11.78 4.09 3.26
C THR A 54 -12.11 3.37 4.57
N ALA A 55 -12.01 2.05 4.59
CA ALA A 55 -12.30 1.22 5.75
C ALA A 55 -11.47 -0.09 5.71
N PRO A 56 -11.11 -0.65 6.85
CA PRO A 56 -11.29 -0.10 8.20
C PRO A 56 -10.34 1.07 8.49
N ALA A 57 -10.68 1.93 9.46
CA ALA A 57 -9.90 3.13 9.79
C ALA A 57 -8.44 2.82 10.15
N SER A 58 -8.18 1.74 10.89
CA SER A 58 -6.82 1.32 11.24
C SER A 58 -5.95 0.99 10.02
N PHE A 59 -6.56 0.45 8.98
CA PHE A 59 -5.86 0.17 7.73
C PHE A 59 -5.61 1.44 6.92
N THR A 60 -6.58 2.35 6.89
CA THR A 60 -6.41 3.67 6.28
C THR A 60 -5.30 4.47 6.98
N ASP A 61 -5.20 4.40 8.33
CA ASP A 61 -4.12 5.01 9.10
C ASP A 61 -2.76 4.36 8.80
N TYR A 62 -2.73 3.05 8.60
CA TYR A 62 -1.52 2.35 8.16
C TYR A 62 -1.06 2.84 6.78
N LEU A 63 -1.97 2.91 5.80
CA LEU A 63 -1.66 3.42 4.45
C LEU A 63 -1.18 4.87 4.50
N ARG A 64 -1.84 5.71 5.32
CA ARG A 64 -1.42 7.10 5.59
C ARG A 64 0.00 7.17 6.15
N GLY A 65 0.30 6.31 7.14
CA GLY A 65 1.64 6.22 7.73
C GLY A 65 2.72 5.82 6.72
N LEU A 66 2.38 4.87 5.87
CA LEU A 66 3.26 4.34 4.85
C LEU A 66 3.52 5.37 3.74
N GLU A 67 2.47 5.99 3.21
CA GLU A 67 2.58 7.06 2.20
C GLU A 67 3.43 8.23 2.71
N ALA A 68 3.17 8.69 3.94
CA ALA A 68 3.95 9.76 4.54
C ALA A 68 5.41 9.37 4.75
N ALA A 69 5.73 8.10 5.05
CA ALA A 69 7.13 7.64 5.16
C ALA A 69 7.85 7.71 3.81
N GLY A 70 7.21 7.23 2.74
CA GLY A 70 7.77 7.32 1.39
C GLY A 70 8.00 8.76 0.94
N ALA A 71 7.01 9.63 1.12
CA ALA A 71 7.13 11.05 0.78
C ALA A 71 8.19 11.77 1.64
N THR A 72 8.34 11.40 2.92
CA THR A 72 9.40 11.96 3.79
C THR A 72 10.79 11.58 3.30
N ALA A 73 10.99 10.32 2.89
CA ALA A 73 12.28 9.88 2.34
C ALA A 73 12.67 10.70 1.09
N ASP A 74 11.74 10.86 0.16
CA ASP A 74 11.97 11.60 -1.07
C ASP A 74 12.19 13.10 -0.79
N THR A 75 11.41 13.68 0.14
CA THR A 75 11.58 15.07 0.59
C THR A 75 12.97 15.31 1.15
N LEU A 76 13.44 14.44 2.06
CA LEU A 76 14.78 14.54 2.62
C LEU A 76 15.88 14.36 1.56
N ALA A 77 15.70 13.45 0.61
CA ALA A 77 16.64 13.26 -0.49
C ALA A 77 16.77 14.51 -1.39
N ILE A 78 15.66 15.21 -1.61
CA ILE A 78 15.67 16.49 -2.35
C ILE A 78 16.34 17.61 -1.54
N MET A 79 16.06 17.66 -0.22
CA MET A 79 16.66 18.69 0.66
C MET A 79 18.17 18.50 0.84
N PHE A 80 18.63 17.25 0.82
CA PHE A 80 20.01 16.89 1.17
C PHE A 80 20.63 15.92 0.15
N PRO A 81 20.82 16.33 -1.11
CA PRO A 81 21.28 15.43 -2.18
C PRO A 81 22.70 14.89 -1.98
N ASP A 82 23.53 15.60 -1.21
CA ASP A 82 24.92 15.25 -0.97
C ASP A 82 25.18 14.72 0.45
N ALA A 83 24.13 14.40 1.20
CA ALA A 83 24.26 13.93 2.58
C ALA A 83 24.82 12.51 2.61
N SER A 84 26.09 12.34 2.94
CA SER A 84 26.73 11.03 3.08
C SER A 84 27.58 10.92 4.33
N GLY A 85 27.58 9.76 4.98
CA GLY A 85 28.40 9.45 6.14
C GLY A 85 27.65 8.95 7.36
N PRO A 86 28.32 8.32 8.35
CA PRO A 86 27.71 7.79 9.56
C PRO A 86 27.04 8.87 10.40
N GLY A 87 25.83 8.62 10.88
CA GLY A 87 25.03 9.59 11.65
C GLY A 87 24.50 10.76 10.81
N SER A 88 24.56 10.65 9.49
CA SER A 88 24.08 11.64 8.55
C SER A 88 22.57 11.51 8.31
N ILE A 89 22.04 12.47 7.56
CA ILE A 89 20.64 12.46 7.10
C ILE A 89 20.34 11.21 6.23
N ASP A 90 21.36 10.59 5.61
CA ASP A 90 21.23 9.36 4.85
C ASP A 90 20.66 8.20 5.66
N GLU A 91 21.04 8.07 6.93
CA GLU A 91 20.47 7.03 7.80
C GLU A 91 18.97 7.29 8.04
N THR A 92 18.59 8.55 8.15
CA THR A 92 17.18 8.95 8.29
C THR A 92 16.41 8.70 6.99
N ILE A 93 17.00 9.01 5.84
CA ILE A 93 16.42 8.71 4.52
C ILE A 93 16.26 7.19 4.37
N ALA A 94 17.31 6.42 4.67
CA ALA A 94 17.29 4.96 4.59
C ALA A 94 16.24 4.34 5.53
N TYR A 95 16.05 4.90 6.72
CA TYR A 95 15.02 4.47 7.66
C TYR A 95 13.60 4.64 7.06
N TRP A 96 13.28 5.84 6.56
CA TRP A 96 11.96 6.11 5.99
C TRP A 96 11.73 5.34 4.69
N LEU A 97 12.76 5.23 3.85
CA LEU A 97 12.70 4.41 2.64
C LEU A 97 12.49 2.93 2.97
N GLY A 98 13.16 2.43 4.00
CA GLY A 98 12.99 1.06 4.49
C GLY A 98 11.57 0.79 5.01
N MET A 99 10.97 1.74 5.72
CA MET A 99 9.56 1.64 6.13
C MET A 99 8.62 1.60 4.93
N TRP A 100 8.85 2.46 3.93
CA TRP A 100 8.05 2.49 2.71
C TRP A 100 8.17 1.17 1.92
N THR A 101 9.38 0.74 1.61
CA THR A 101 9.61 -0.46 0.80
C THR A 101 9.14 -1.73 1.52
N GLY A 102 9.46 -1.87 2.81
CA GLY A 102 8.99 -2.99 3.62
C GLY A 102 7.48 -3.06 3.74
N GLY A 103 6.82 -1.92 3.91
CA GLY A 103 5.35 -1.85 3.93
C GLY A 103 4.73 -2.20 2.58
N LEU A 104 5.32 -1.77 1.46
CA LEU A 104 4.87 -2.18 0.12
C LEU A 104 5.00 -3.69 -0.10
N GLU A 105 6.08 -4.32 0.36
CA GLU A 105 6.23 -5.78 0.26
C GLU A 105 5.17 -6.51 1.10
N MET A 106 4.88 -6.05 2.32
CA MET A 106 3.82 -6.61 3.16
C MET A 106 2.41 -6.41 2.55
N LEU A 107 2.20 -5.35 1.78
CA LEU A 107 0.96 -5.17 1.02
C LEU A 107 0.91 -6.13 -0.17
N LYS A 108 1.99 -6.27 -0.94
CA LYS A 108 2.07 -7.15 -2.12
C LYS A 108 1.84 -8.63 -1.79
N ASP A 109 2.36 -9.09 -0.65
CA ASP A 109 2.15 -10.46 -0.19
C ASP A 109 0.81 -10.66 0.54
N GLY A 110 0.04 -9.59 0.73
CA GLY A 110 -1.26 -9.60 1.39
C GLY A 110 -1.22 -9.68 2.92
N SER A 111 -0.04 -9.79 3.53
CA SER A 111 0.10 -9.97 4.99
C SER A 111 -0.36 -8.76 5.79
N ALA A 112 -0.29 -7.56 5.20
CA ALA A 112 -0.73 -6.32 5.83
C ALA A 112 -2.21 -6.00 5.60
N ILE A 113 -2.94 -6.78 4.80
CA ILE A 113 -4.35 -6.51 4.48
C ILE A 113 -5.24 -7.15 5.55
N PRO A 114 -5.96 -6.36 6.36
CA PRO A 114 -6.83 -6.91 7.40
C PRO A 114 -8.12 -7.50 6.80
N SER A 115 -8.73 -8.40 7.54
CA SER A 115 -10.11 -8.84 7.26
C SER A 115 -11.06 -7.62 7.32
N GLY A 116 -12.02 -7.55 6.40
CA GLY A 116 -13.00 -6.46 6.33
C GLY A 116 -12.65 -5.35 5.34
N VAL A 117 -11.53 -5.46 4.61
CA VAL A 117 -11.27 -4.61 3.45
C VAL A 117 -12.18 -5.05 2.30
N THR A 118 -12.83 -4.09 1.65
CA THR A 118 -13.70 -4.37 0.50
C THR A 118 -12.87 -4.84 -0.69
N LEU A 119 -13.12 -6.07 -1.13
CA LEU A 119 -12.51 -6.61 -2.33
C LEU A 119 -13.40 -6.29 -3.53
N SER A 120 -12.78 -5.89 -4.63
CA SER A 120 -13.47 -5.79 -5.92
C SER A 120 -13.67 -7.19 -6.47
N THR A 121 -14.90 -7.56 -6.75
CA THR A 121 -15.22 -8.85 -7.40
C THR A 121 -14.84 -8.89 -8.88
N ALA A 122 -14.46 -7.76 -9.45
CA ALA A 122 -14.06 -7.64 -10.85
C ALA A 122 -12.57 -8.01 -11.01
N GLY A 123 -12.28 -9.25 -11.33
CA GLY A 123 -10.97 -9.67 -11.84
C GLY A 123 -10.06 -10.43 -10.88
N LEU A 124 -10.56 -10.92 -9.76
CA LEU A 124 -9.76 -11.86 -8.94
C LEU A 124 -9.50 -13.15 -9.71
N PRO A 125 -8.22 -13.56 -9.87
CA PRO A 125 -7.96 -14.91 -10.35
C PRO A 125 -8.58 -15.90 -9.36
N SER A 126 -9.24 -16.95 -9.88
CA SER A 126 -10.02 -17.93 -9.09
C SER A 126 -9.23 -18.61 -7.97
N SER A 127 -7.90 -18.48 -7.95
CA SER A 127 -7.04 -18.99 -6.89
C SER A 127 -7.18 -18.25 -5.54
N TYR A 128 -7.69 -17.01 -5.53
CA TYR A 128 -7.91 -16.27 -4.28
C TYR A 128 -9.24 -16.65 -3.60
N LEU A 129 -10.17 -17.24 -4.33
CA LEU A 129 -11.48 -17.68 -3.79
C LEU A 129 -11.38 -18.94 -2.93
N THR A 130 -10.29 -19.70 -3.04
CA THR A 130 -10.14 -21.00 -2.35
C THR A 130 -9.58 -20.90 -0.93
N ASN A 131 -9.11 -19.73 -0.49
CA ASN A 131 -8.51 -19.55 0.84
C ASN A 131 -9.41 -18.83 1.86
N ASN A 132 -10.66 -18.56 1.52
CA ASN A 132 -11.64 -18.08 2.49
C ASN A 132 -12.51 -19.24 2.97
N PRO A 133 -12.28 -19.81 4.18
CA PRO A 133 -13.03 -20.95 4.68
C PRO A 133 -14.52 -20.66 4.94
N ASP A 134 -14.90 -19.37 4.96
CA ASP A 134 -16.28 -18.92 5.19
C ASP A 134 -17.01 -18.46 3.91
N ALA A 135 -16.37 -18.57 2.75
CA ALA A 135 -17.07 -18.40 1.50
C ALA A 135 -17.89 -19.68 1.25
N GLU A 136 -19.14 -19.69 1.66
CA GLU A 136 -20.13 -20.63 1.15
C GLU A 136 -20.21 -20.41 -0.36
N LEU A 137 -19.40 -21.18 -1.10
CA LEU A 137 -19.55 -21.30 -2.54
C LEU A 137 -20.90 -21.99 -2.76
N ASP A 138 -21.92 -21.19 -3.06
CA ASP A 138 -23.11 -21.70 -3.72
C ASP A 138 -22.69 -22.21 -5.10
N LEU A 139 -22.17 -23.45 -5.11
CA LEU A 139 -21.88 -24.21 -6.31
C LEU A 139 -23.24 -24.67 -6.88
N GLY A 140 -24.08 -23.70 -7.26
CA GLY A 140 -25.26 -23.99 -8.02
C GLY A 140 -24.92 -24.92 -9.18
N ASP A 141 -25.28 -26.17 -9.00
CA ASP A 141 -25.46 -27.18 -10.06
C ASP A 141 -24.25 -27.40 -11.00
N ILE A 142 -23.08 -27.73 -10.42
CA ILE A 142 -22.07 -28.42 -11.21
C ILE A 142 -22.60 -29.87 -11.40
N ALA A 143 -23.18 -30.14 -12.57
CA ALA A 143 -23.59 -31.46 -12.99
C ALA A 143 -22.46 -32.45 -12.66
N GLU A 144 -22.75 -33.44 -11.81
CA GLU A 144 -21.82 -34.51 -11.48
C GLU A 144 -21.21 -35.07 -12.76
N PRO A 145 -19.88 -35.20 -12.88
CA PRO A 145 -19.31 -35.92 -13.99
C PRO A 145 -19.84 -37.34 -13.92
N ALA A 146 -20.58 -37.73 -14.93
CA ALA A 146 -21.15 -39.09 -15.06
C ALA A 146 -20.02 -40.12 -15.24
N ILE A 147 -19.26 -40.38 -14.21
CA ILE A 147 -18.39 -41.54 -14.11
C ILE A 147 -19.30 -42.67 -13.63
N LYS A 148 -19.88 -43.39 -14.58
CA LYS A 148 -20.58 -44.64 -14.29
C LYS A 148 -19.59 -45.62 -13.66
N LYS A 149 -19.74 -45.85 -12.36
CA LYS A 149 -19.12 -46.93 -11.61
C LYS A 149 -19.62 -48.24 -12.24
N GLY A 150 -18.75 -48.95 -12.96
CA GLY A 150 -19.09 -50.31 -13.43
C GLY A 150 -18.70 -50.66 -14.87
N ALA A 151 -17.47 -50.36 -15.30
CA ALA A 151 -16.87 -51.09 -16.42
C ALA A 151 -15.75 -51.97 -15.87
N VAL A 152 -16.11 -53.20 -15.55
CA VAL A 152 -15.14 -54.31 -15.35
C VAL A 152 -14.76 -54.78 -16.73
N TYR A 153 -13.46 -54.74 -17.03
CA TYR A 153 -12.87 -55.51 -18.14
C TYR A 153 -12.03 -56.63 -17.56
#